data_093da34fd4e68b1cae1866caf97933ad
#
_entry.id   093da34fd4e68b1cae1866caf97933ad
#
_cell.length_a   1.000
_cell.length_b   1.000
_cell.length_c   1.000
_cell.angle_alpha   90.00
_cell.angle_beta   90.00
_cell.angle_gamma   90.00
#
_symmetry.space_group_name_H-M   'P 1'
#
loop_
_entity.id
_entity.type
_entity.pdbx_description
1 polymer ?
#
loop_
_entity_poly.entity_id
_entity_poly.type
_entity_poly.pdbx_seq_one_letter_code
_entity_poly.pdbx_strand_id
1 'polypeptide(L)'
;MSECAVYREECTMQKYHGGCHCGALGIIYRTDIDPMYWRLRHDGCSFCRRHGVVGTSDPAGKLSVNIEDPSKVRYYRFAHRTADFLICGECGVFVAAITDTAQGKRAVINARVLDGVSLDWASVADVHFDDESPPQRADRRSLHWTPVVVT
;
A
#
# COMPACT_ATOMS: atom_id res chain seq x y z
N MET A 1 -4.11 -31.61 -6.89
CA MET A 1 -2.84 -30.97 -6.56
C MET A 1 -3.08 -29.49 -6.41
N SER A 2 -2.79 -28.96 -5.26
CA SER A 2 -3.10 -27.57 -4.95
C SER A 2 -2.22 -26.62 -5.75
N GLU A 3 -2.77 -25.52 -6.21
CA GLU A 3 -2.07 -24.40 -6.88
C GLU A 3 -0.87 -23.86 -6.09
N CYS A 4 -0.75 -24.24 -4.83
CA CYS A 4 0.36 -23.87 -3.95
C CYS A 4 1.73 -24.43 -4.37
N ALA A 5 1.77 -25.43 -5.24
CA ALA A 5 3.05 -26.04 -5.61
C ALA A 5 3.90 -25.18 -6.56
N VAL A 6 3.27 -24.25 -7.28
CA VAL A 6 3.96 -23.37 -8.27
C VAL A 6 4.40 -22.05 -7.62
N TYR A 7 3.79 -21.66 -6.51
CA TYR A 7 4.05 -20.38 -5.81
C TYR A 7 4.35 -20.62 -4.34
N ARG A 8 5.33 -21.48 -4.05
CA ARG A 8 5.66 -21.86 -2.65
C ARG A 8 5.92 -20.66 -1.73
N GLU A 9 6.53 -19.61 -2.23
CA GLU A 9 6.84 -18.41 -1.43
C GLU A 9 5.57 -17.64 -1.05
N GLU A 10 4.59 -17.55 -1.94
CA GLU A 10 3.32 -16.85 -1.68
C GLU A 10 2.45 -17.57 -0.64
N CYS A 11 2.52 -18.90 -0.60
CA CYS A 11 1.74 -19.70 0.34
C CYS A 11 2.25 -19.63 1.77
N THR A 12 3.51 -19.21 1.97
CA THR A 12 4.14 -19.12 3.30
C THR A 12 4.03 -17.74 3.93
N MET A 13 3.79 -16.69 3.11
CA MET A 13 3.64 -15.33 3.63
C MET A 13 2.41 -15.17 4.51
N GLN A 14 2.57 -14.42 5.59
CA GLN A 14 1.43 -14.04 6.43
C GLN A 14 0.50 -13.09 5.67
N LYS A 15 -0.80 -13.25 5.90
CA LYS A 15 -1.85 -12.44 5.27
C LYS A 15 -2.44 -11.47 6.28
N TYR A 16 -2.50 -10.21 5.91
CA TYR A 16 -3.12 -9.17 6.72
C TYR A 16 -4.26 -8.56 5.91
N HIS A 17 -5.48 -8.65 6.43
CA HIS A 17 -6.68 -8.14 5.80
C HIS A 17 -6.97 -6.73 6.26
N GLY A 18 -7.53 -5.93 5.39
CA GLY A 18 -7.94 -4.58 5.71
C GLY A 18 -8.75 -3.96 4.59
N GLY A 19 -8.89 -2.66 4.64
CA GLY A 19 -9.60 -1.91 3.64
C GLY A 19 -10.26 -0.66 4.20
N CYS A 20 -11.24 -0.13 3.46
CA CYS A 20 -11.98 1.03 3.90
C CYS A 20 -12.99 0.68 5.00
N HIS A 21 -13.52 1.70 5.64
CA HIS A 21 -14.45 1.53 6.75
C HIS A 21 -15.76 0.83 6.36
N CYS A 22 -16.33 1.16 5.21
CA CYS A 22 -17.61 0.59 4.77
C CYS A 22 -17.48 -0.77 4.07
N GLY A 23 -16.27 -1.23 3.77
CA GLY A 23 -16.01 -2.52 3.12
C GLY A 23 -16.06 -2.51 1.60
N ALA A 24 -16.36 -1.39 0.95
CA ALA A 24 -16.42 -1.31 -0.52
C ALA A 24 -15.05 -1.54 -1.19
N LEU A 25 -13.98 -1.26 -0.48
CA LEU A 25 -12.60 -1.37 -0.93
C LEU A 25 -11.81 -2.20 0.07
N GLY A 26 -11.40 -3.40 -0.32
CA GLY A 26 -10.66 -4.33 0.52
C GLY A 26 -9.24 -4.58 0.02
N ILE A 27 -8.35 -4.93 0.92
CA ILE A 27 -6.99 -5.33 0.60
C ILE A 27 -6.57 -6.57 1.39
N ILE A 28 -5.63 -7.30 0.79
CA ILE A 28 -4.87 -8.35 1.48
C ILE A 28 -3.39 -8.04 1.26
N TYR A 29 -2.69 -7.77 2.35
CA TYR A 29 -1.24 -7.54 2.34
C TYR A 29 -0.53 -8.80 2.81
N ARG A 30 0.40 -9.28 2.00
CA ARG A 30 1.20 -10.48 2.29
C ARG A 30 2.65 -10.10 2.45
N THR A 31 3.25 -10.53 3.56
CA THR A 31 4.66 -10.29 3.85
C THR A 31 5.18 -11.34 4.83
N ASP A 32 6.46 -11.70 4.72
CA ASP A 32 7.15 -12.55 5.69
C ASP A 32 7.71 -11.75 6.87
N ILE A 33 7.67 -10.42 6.79
CA ILE A 33 8.19 -9.56 7.86
C ILE A 33 7.17 -9.48 8.98
N ASP A 34 7.60 -9.78 10.21
CA ASP A 34 6.77 -9.59 11.40
C ASP A 34 6.36 -8.12 11.53
N PRO A 35 5.08 -7.82 11.87
CA PRO A 35 4.61 -6.44 12.00
C PRO A 35 5.45 -5.55 12.92
N MET A 36 6.09 -6.12 13.93
CA MET A 36 6.99 -5.40 14.82
C MET A 36 8.20 -4.78 14.08
N TYR A 37 8.56 -5.33 12.93
CA TYR A 37 9.70 -4.88 12.13
C TYR A 37 9.29 -4.18 10.83
N TRP A 38 8.01 -3.88 10.64
CA TRP A 38 7.57 -3.13 9.47
C TRP A 38 8.16 -1.73 9.48
N ARG A 39 8.57 -1.29 8.31
CA ARG A 39 9.04 0.08 8.10
C ARG A 39 7.85 1.02 8.00
N LEU A 40 7.41 1.52 9.14
CA LEU A 40 6.31 2.49 9.23
C LEU A 40 6.85 3.88 9.00
N ARG A 41 6.14 4.68 8.20
CA ARG A 41 6.58 6.04 7.89
C ARG A 41 5.41 7.01 7.77
N HIS A 42 5.64 8.21 8.28
CA HIS A 42 4.84 9.39 7.96
C HIS A 42 5.49 10.10 6.79
N ASP A 43 4.85 10.05 5.62
CA ASP A 43 5.24 10.89 4.50
C ASP A 43 4.78 12.31 4.78
N GLY A 44 5.71 13.28 4.66
CA GLY A 44 5.45 14.69 4.91
C GLY A 44 4.66 15.39 3.80
N CYS A 45 4.25 14.69 2.74
CA CYS A 45 3.43 15.28 1.69
C CYS A 45 2.10 15.82 2.25
N SER A 46 1.55 16.84 1.60
CA SER A 46 0.34 17.52 2.10
C SER A 46 -0.88 16.61 2.19
N PHE A 47 -0.97 15.61 1.32
CA PHE A 47 -2.05 14.62 1.34
C PHE A 47 -1.91 13.66 2.52
N CYS A 48 -0.75 13.01 2.65
CA CYS A 48 -0.51 12.03 3.71
C CYS A 48 -0.64 12.65 5.11
N ARG A 49 -0.15 13.86 5.27
CA ARG A 49 -0.24 14.60 6.51
C ARG A 49 -1.69 14.90 6.90
N ARG A 50 -2.54 15.28 5.93
CA ARG A 50 -3.96 15.57 6.19
C ARG A 50 -4.76 14.33 6.52
N HIS A 51 -4.40 13.19 5.96
CA HIS A 51 -5.07 11.90 6.22
C HIS A 51 -4.49 11.15 7.43
N GLY A 52 -3.39 11.62 8.02
CA GLY A 52 -2.73 10.89 9.11
C GLY A 52 -2.21 9.53 8.67
N VAL A 53 -1.71 9.42 7.44
CA VAL A 53 -1.27 8.15 6.85
C VAL A 53 -0.02 7.64 7.57
N VAL A 54 -0.04 6.36 7.91
CA VAL A 54 1.17 5.61 8.27
C VAL A 54 1.42 4.61 7.15
N GLY A 55 2.40 4.90 6.30
CA GLY A 55 2.71 4.06 5.15
C GLY A 55 3.61 2.90 5.52
N THR A 56 3.41 1.78 4.84
CA THR A 56 4.31 0.63 4.88
C THR A 56 4.39 -0.04 3.51
N SER A 57 5.48 -0.71 3.26
CA SER A 57 5.67 -1.51 2.04
C SER A 57 6.76 -2.55 2.26
N ASP A 58 6.69 -3.61 1.46
CA ASP A 58 7.69 -4.68 1.41
C ASP A 58 7.88 -5.05 -0.06
N PRO A 59 9.04 -4.79 -0.67
CA PRO A 59 9.26 -5.12 -2.08
C PRO A 59 9.24 -6.62 -2.36
N ALA A 60 9.42 -7.46 -1.35
CA ALA A 60 9.30 -8.92 -1.45
C ALA A 60 7.89 -9.42 -1.12
N GLY A 61 7.00 -8.55 -0.65
CA GLY A 61 5.62 -8.86 -0.33
C GLY A 61 4.68 -8.75 -1.53
N LYS A 62 3.37 -8.80 -1.26
CA LYS A 62 2.32 -8.64 -2.27
C LYS A 62 1.11 -7.93 -1.70
N LEU A 63 0.49 -7.09 -2.50
CA LEU A 63 -0.78 -6.46 -2.19
C LEU A 63 -1.83 -6.91 -3.20
N SER A 64 -2.92 -7.48 -2.71
CA SER A 64 -4.13 -7.72 -3.50
C SER A 64 -5.17 -6.66 -3.15
N VAL A 65 -5.78 -6.06 -4.17
CA VAL A 65 -6.83 -5.07 -4.01
C VAL A 65 -8.14 -5.66 -4.55
N ASN A 66 -9.17 -5.66 -3.72
CA ASN A 66 -10.51 -6.10 -4.09
C ASN A 66 -11.47 -4.92 -4.12
N ILE A 67 -12.02 -4.64 -5.29
CA ILE A 67 -12.99 -3.58 -5.53
C ILE A 67 -14.30 -4.24 -5.95
N GLU A 68 -15.27 -4.30 -5.04
CA GLU A 68 -16.58 -4.90 -5.36
C GLU A 68 -17.40 -4.02 -6.30
N ASP A 69 -17.39 -2.72 -6.08
CA ASP A 69 -18.10 -1.76 -6.90
C ASP A 69 -17.13 -0.64 -7.34
N PRO A 70 -16.67 -0.66 -8.60
CA PRO A 70 -15.73 0.34 -9.11
C PRO A 70 -16.24 1.79 -9.03
N SER A 71 -17.56 1.99 -9.02
CA SER A 71 -18.15 3.34 -8.91
C SER A 71 -17.88 4.01 -7.54
N LYS A 72 -17.54 3.21 -6.54
CA LYS A 72 -17.27 3.69 -5.17
C LYS A 72 -15.80 4.02 -4.92
N VAL A 73 -14.92 3.76 -5.87
CA VAL A 73 -13.49 4.02 -5.72
C VAL A 73 -13.12 5.34 -6.39
N ARG A 74 -12.38 6.17 -5.66
CA ARG A 74 -11.78 7.40 -6.18
C ARG A 74 -10.28 7.17 -6.39
N TYR A 75 -9.79 7.55 -7.57
CA TYR A 75 -8.39 7.52 -7.93
C TYR A 75 -7.89 8.97 -7.95
N TYR A 76 -7.33 9.41 -6.84
CA TYR A 76 -6.89 10.80 -6.72
C TYR A 76 -5.43 10.93 -7.12
N ARG A 77 -5.13 11.89 -7.96
CA ARG A 77 -3.76 12.22 -8.40
C ARG A 77 -3.45 13.68 -8.12
N PHE A 78 -2.22 13.95 -7.70
CA PHE A 78 -1.76 15.32 -7.44
C PHE A 78 -0.25 15.44 -7.69
N ALA A 79 0.29 16.66 -7.60
CA ALA A 79 1.69 16.99 -7.85
C ALA A 79 2.13 16.49 -9.24
N HIS A 80 3.09 15.59 -9.34
CA HIS A 80 3.53 15.02 -10.63
C HIS A 80 2.53 14.02 -11.23
N ARG A 81 1.45 13.70 -10.54
CA ARG A 81 0.36 12.84 -11.01
C ARG A 81 0.83 11.44 -11.45
N THR A 82 1.78 10.88 -10.72
CA THR A 82 2.42 9.60 -11.06
C THR A 82 1.90 8.42 -10.25
N ALA A 83 1.01 8.64 -9.30
CA ALA A 83 0.40 7.59 -8.50
C ALA A 83 -1.10 7.82 -8.34
N ASP A 84 -1.85 6.72 -8.29
CA ASP A 84 -3.27 6.71 -7.93
C ASP A 84 -3.40 6.49 -6.43
N PHE A 85 -3.99 7.46 -5.74
CA PHE A 85 -4.34 7.36 -4.34
C PHE A 85 -5.76 6.81 -4.25
N LEU A 86 -5.90 5.57 -3.79
CA LEU A 86 -7.19 4.88 -3.72
C LEU A 86 -7.94 5.31 -2.47
N ILE A 87 -9.06 5.98 -2.69
CA ILE A 87 -9.93 6.49 -1.63
C ILE A 87 -11.33 5.94 -1.85
N CYS A 88 -11.96 5.44 -0.78
CA CYS A 88 -13.36 5.05 -0.85
C CYS A 88 -14.25 6.28 -1.02
N GLY A 89 -15.06 6.31 -2.08
CA GLY A 89 -15.99 7.41 -2.34
C GLY A 89 -17.17 7.45 -1.37
N GLU A 90 -17.46 6.35 -0.67
CA GLU A 90 -18.55 6.28 0.31
C GLU A 90 -18.11 6.71 1.70
N CYS A 91 -17.04 6.13 2.24
CA CYS A 91 -16.60 6.41 3.61
C CYS A 91 -15.38 7.32 3.71
N GLY A 92 -14.72 7.63 2.59
CA GLY A 92 -13.62 8.58 2.54
C GLY A 92 -12.25 8.03 2.97
N VAL A 93 -12.13 6.75 3.29
CA VAL A 93 -10.87 6.19 3.78
C VAL A 93 -9.87 6.01 2.64
N PHE A 94 -8.65 6.53 2.84
CA PHE A 94 -7.51 6.27 1.97
C PHE A 94 -6.88 4.92 2.31
N VAL A 95 -6.71 4.06 1.31
CA VAL A 95 -6.26 2.67 1.52
C VAL A 95 -4.82 2.46 1.07
N ALA A 96 -4.48 2.86 -0.13
CA ALA A 96 -3.16 2.65 -0.71
C ALA A 96 -2.90 3.60 -1.86
N ALA A 97 -1.63 3.89 -2.13
CA ALA A 97 -1.22 4.57 -3.35
C ALA A 97 -0.54 3.58 -4.29
N ILE A 98 -0.94 3.57 -5.55
CA ILE A 98 -0.47 2.63 -6.57
C ILE A 98 0.16 3.40 -7.72
N THR A 99 1.30 2.92 -8.20
CA THR A 99 1.99 3.46 -9.36
C THR A 99 2.35 2.35 -10.35
N ASP A 100 2.43 2.70 -11.62
CA ASP A 100 2.99 1.82 -12.64
C ASP A 100 4.50 1.98 -12.68
N THR A 101 5.22 0.85 -12.77
CA THR A 101 6.66 0.82 -12.95
C THR A 101 7.01 -0.10 -14.12
N ALA A 102 8.27 -0.09 -14.55
CA ALA A 102 8.75 -1.00 -15.58
C ALA A 102 8.61 -2.48 -15.17
N GLN A 103 8.55 -2.76 -13.86
CA GLN A 103 8.37 -4.11 -13.29
C GLN A 103 6.92 -4.41 -12.87
N GLY A 104 5.95 -3.59 -13.32
CA GLY A 104 4.54 -3.74 -12.98
C GLY A 104 4.08 -2.75 -11.92
N LYS A 105 2.86 -2.96 -11.43
CA LYS A 105 2.28 -2.08 -10.42
C LYS A 105 2.93 -2.26 -9.06
N ARG A 106 3.14 -1.15 -8.37
CA ARG A 106 3.71 -1.09 -7.02
C ARG A 106 2.86 -0.21 -6.13
N ALA A 107 2.80 -0.54 -4.85
CA ALA A 107 1.98 0.20 -3.89
C ALA A 107 2.70 0.46 -2.58
N VAL A 108 2.33 1.57 -1.95
CA VAL A 108 2.50 1.80 -0.51
C VAL A 108 1.14 1.66 0.15
N ILE A 109 1.09 0.94 1.27
CA ILE A 109 -0.15 0.62 1.98
C ILE A 109 -0.31 1.57 3.17
N ASN A 110 -1.52 2.06 3.40
CA ASN A 110 -1.85 2.72 4.64
C ASN A 110 -2.00 1.66 5.74
N ALA A 111 -1.01 1.54 6.62
CA ALA A 111 -1.01 0.52 7.65
C ALA A 111 -2.18 0.64 8.63
N ARG A 112 -2.78 1.84 8.75
CA ARG A 112 -3.94 2.07 9.64
C ARG A 112 -5.20 1.34 9.21
N VAL A 113 -5.29 0.89 7.94
CA VAL A 113 -6.47 0.16 7.45
C VAL A 113 -6.37 -1.36 7.60
N LEU A 114 -5.26 -1.85 8.12
CA LEU A 114 -5.07 -3.29 8.36
C LEU A 114 -5.65 -3.69 9.71
N ASP A 115 -6.43 -4.78 9.71
CA ASP A 115 -7.13 -5.28 10.88
C ASP A 115 -6.27 -6.27 11.67
N GLY A 116 -6.41 -6.25 12.99
CA GLY A 116 -5.80 -7.26 13.87
C GLY A 116 -4.28 -7.21 13.92
N VAL A 117 -3.67 -6.09 13.56
CA VAL A 117 -2.21 -5.93 13.53
C VAL A 117 -1.77 -5.02 14.66
N SER A 118 -0.84 -5.50 15.49
CA SER A 118 -0.18 -4.69 16.49
C SER A 118 1.07 -4.06 15.90
N LEU A 119 1.04 -2.75 15.72
CA LEU A 119 2.14 -1.99 15.13
C LEU A 119 2.94 -1.27 16.20
N ASP A 120 4.24 -1.16 15.98
CA ASP A 120 5.11 -0.32 16.82
C ASP A 120 5.02 1.14 16.37
N TRP A 121 4.03 1.85 16.89
CA TRP A 121 3.79 3.26 16.57
C TRP A 121 4.96 4.17 16.95
N ALA A 122 5.81 3.74 17.91
CA ALA A 122 7.00 4.49 18.30
C ALA A 122 8.12 4.42 17.25
N SER A 123 8.09 3.43 16.36
CA SER A 123 9.10 3.24 15.31
C SER A 123 8.77 3.99 14.00
N VAL A 124 7.67 4.75 13.95
CA VAL A 124 7.26 5.46 12.74
C VAL A 124 8.30 6.56 12.42
N ALA A 125 8.89 6.49 11.23
CA ALA A 125 9.87 7.46 10.77
C ALA A 125 9.20 8.56 9.94
N ASP A 126 9.64 9.79 10.14
CA ASP A 126 9.25 10.89 9.25
C ASP A 126 10.09 10.83 7.98
N VAL A 127 9.45 10.85 6.83
CA VAL A 127 10.11 10.86 5.53
C VAL A 127 9.59 12.01 4.67
N HIS A 128 10.42 12.48 3.75
CA HIS A 128 10.08 13.61 2.90
C HIS A 128 10.73 13.40 1.52
N PHE A 129 9.91 13.39 0.48
CA PHE A 129 10.34 13.06 -0.87
C PHE A 129 10.07 14.17 -1.89
N ASP A 130 9.68 15.37 -1.45
CA ASP A 130 9.29 16.46 -2.35
C ASP A 130 10.45 16.96 -3.23
N ASP A 131 11.69 16.76 -2.79
CA ASP A 131 12.90 17.20 -3.51
C ASP A 131 13.37 16.20 -4.58
N GLU A 132 12.72 15.02 -4.66
CA GLU A 132 13.06 14.04 -5.68
C GLU A 132 12.65 14.51 -7.08
N SER A 133 13.53 14.24 -8.06
CA SER A 133 13.13 14.31 -9.48
C SER A 133 12.15 13.17 -9.81
N PRO A 134 11.35 13.29 -10.89
CA PRO A 134 10.49 12.19 -11.33
C PRO A 134 11.22 10.86 -11.54
N PRO A 135 12.42 10.80 -12.18
CA PRO A 135 13.18 9.55 -12.28
C PRO A 135 13.62 8.96 -10.93
N GLN A 136 14.08 9.80 -9.99
CA GLN A 136 14.46 9.35 -8.65
C GLN A 136 13.27 8.75 -7.91
N ARG A 137 12.10 9.36 -8.04
CA ARG A 137 10.86 8.87 -7.44
C ARG A 137 10.44 7.52 -8.03
N ALA A 138 10.51 7.37 -9.34
CA ALA A 138 10.20 6.13 -10.02
C ALA A 138 11.13 4.99 -9.56
N ASP A 139 12.42 5.25 -9.45
CA ASP A 139 13.42 4.28 -8.98
C ASP A 139 13.15 3.86 -7.54
N ARG A 140 12.89 4.80 -6.64
CA ARG A 140 12.59 4.51 -5.24
C ARG A 140 11.34 3.63 -5.12
N ARG A 141 10.29 3.95 -5.84
CA ARG A 141 9.03 3.18 -5.83
C ARG A 141 9.24 1.77 -6.38
N SER A 142 10.00 1.62 -7.45
CA SER A 142 10.33 0.31 -8.02
C SER A 142 11.11 -0.58 -7.05
N LEU A 143 12.00 0.01 -6.23
CA LEU A 143 12.86 -0.72 -5.31
C LEU A 143 12.20 -1.03 -3.96
N HIS A 144 11.30 -0.17 -3.48
CA HIS A 144 10.82 -0.21 -2.10
C HIS A 144 9.32 -0.46 -1.96
N TRP A 145 8.53 -0.17 -2.97
CA TRP A 145 7.10 -0.37 -2.91
C TRP A 145 6.72 -1.83 -3.18
N THR A 146 5.57 -2.22 -2.66
CA THR A 146 5.07 -3.59 -2.72
C THR A 146 4.46 -3.92 -4.09
N PRO A 147 4.80 -5.07 -4.72
CA PRO A 147 4.11 -5.53 -5.92
C PRO A 147 2.61 -5.68 -5.71
N VAL A 148 1.82 -5.24 -6.68
CA VAL A 148 0.35 -5.31 -6.65
C VAL A 148 -0.14 -6.40 -7.59
N VAL A 149 -1.02 -7.25 -7.06
CA VAL A 149 -1.79 -8.20 -7.86
C VAL A 149 -3.21 -7.64 -7.97
N VAL A 150 -3.63 -7.34 -9.19
CA VAL A 150 -4.99 -6.86 -9.47
C VAL A 150 -5.87 -8.07 -9.76
N THR A 151 -6.90 -8.24 -8.97
CA THR A 151 -7.91 -9.28 -9.18
C THR A 151 -9.21 -8.67 -9.66
#